data_afb48fcef84a51f9030ceeb065b3f275
#
_entry.id   afb48fcef84a51f9030ceeb065b3f275
#
_cell.length_a   1.000
_cell.length_b   1.000
_cell.length_c   1.000
_cell.angle_alpha   90.00
_cell.angle_beta   90.00
_cell.angle_gamma   90.00
#
_symmetry.space_group_name_H-M   'P 1'
#
loop_
_entity.id
_entity.type
_entity.pdbx_description
1 polymer ?
#
loop_
_entity_poly.entity_id
_entity_poly.type
_entity_poly.pdbx_seq_one_letter_code
_entity_poly.pdbx_strand_id
1 'polypeptide(L)'
;MSKKECIAMLLAGGQGSRLGALTQKIAKPAVSFGGKFRIIDFSLSNCSNSGIDTVGVLTQYRPYLLHAYVGSGEAWDLDSRDGGVSILPPYETQTGGAWYAGTADAITQNLDYIKANDPKYVLILSGDHLYRMDYRKMLKTHIENNADLTVSVMPVPWEEASRFGILTTDPEDGRITKFTEKPDKPDSNLASMGIYIFSADVLIEALEEDALDQRSSHDFGKDIIPKLLGEGKRLYRYEFHGFWKDVGTIASFHETSMDLLGNNPEFDLFDKHFPIMSNITTRPPHYIGPDGRLDDCLVSNGCKIYGTARHSILSTDVIIEERAVVEDSVLLPGAHVKSGAHICRAILGENSTVEEGVKLGSVDTTKDTAVVGNDVVIGKGE
;
A
#
# COMPACT_ATOMS: atom_id res chain seq x y z
N MET A 1 1.56 31.63 -4.64
CA MET A 1 0.89 30.32 -4.56
C MET A 1 -0.32 30.48 -3.65
N SER A 2 -1.48 29.93 -4.00
CA SER A 2 -2.63 29.91 -3.08
C SER A 2 -2.29 29.00 -1.90
N LYS A 3 -2.65 29.39 -0.68
CA LYS A 3 -2.45 28.58 0.52
C LYS A 3 -3.22 27.25 0.37
N LYS A 4 -2.55 26.13 0.51
CA LYS A 4 -3.20 24.81 0.42
C LYS A 4 -3.93 24.52 1.74
N GLU A 5 -5.12 23.93 1.63
CA GLU A 5 -5.83 23.51 2.84
C GLU A 5 -5.19 22.28 3.46
N CYS A 6 -4.94 21.25 2.64
CA CYS A 6 -4.31 20.01 3.05
C CYS A 6 -3.34 19.52 1.96
N ILE A 7 -2.17 19.04 2.38
CA ILE A 7 -1.23 18.31 1.52
C ILE A 7 -1.05 16.89 2.06
N ALA A 8 -0.62 15.95 1.22
CA ALA A 8 -0.31 14.59 1.64
C ALA A 8 1.20 14.32 1.64
N MET A 9 1.66 13.59 2.65
CA MET A 9 3.02 13.04 2.75
C MET A 9 2.91 11.51 2.77
N LEU A 10 3.27 10.87 1.67
CA LEU A 10 3.08 9.44 1.44
C LEU A 10 4.39 8.69 1.70
N LEU A 11 4.44 7.93 2.80
CA LEU A 11 5.58 7.10 3.19
C LEU A 11 5.68 5.86 2.31
N ALA A 12 6.54 5.87 1.32
CA ALA A 12 6.74 4.83 0.31
C ALA A 12 8.15 4.21 0.34
N GLY A 13 8.86 4.33 1.47
CA GLY A 13 10.26 3.89 1.63
C GLY A 13 10.44 2.46 2.14
N GLY A 14 9.37 1.74 2.50
CA GLY A 14 9.43 0.43 3.13
C GLY A 14 10.00 -0.68 2.23
N GLN A 15 10.93 -1.48 2.77
CA GLN A 15 11.55 -2.61 2.07
C GLN A 15 10.54 -3.74 1.80
N GLY A 16 9.60 -3.99 2.72
CA GLY A 16 8.63 -5.09 2.59
C GLY A 16 9.28 -6.48 2.69
N SER A 17 10.28 -6.65 3.54
CA SER A 17 11.06 -7.90 3.67
C SER A 17 10.22 -9.17 3.88
N ARG A 18 9.04 -9.05 4.50
CA ARG A 18 8.11 -10.16 4.73
C ARG A 18 7.42 -10.68 3.46
N LEU A 19 7.44 -9.93 2.35
CA LEU A 19 7.02 -10.38 1.02
C LEU A 19 8.13 -11.14 0.28
N GLY A 20 9.30 -11.31 0.91
CA GLY A 20 10.36 -12.20 0.47
C GLY A 20 10.77 -12.00 -0.99
N ALA A 21 10.55 -13.03 -1.82
CA ALA A 21 10.96 -13.05 -3.21
C ALA A 21 10.36 -11.93 -4.09
N LEU A 22 9.19 -11.39 -3.72
CA LEU A 22 8.52 -10.33 -4.50
C LEU A 22 9.15 -8.96 -4.32
N THR A 23 9.84 -8.71 -3.19
CA THR A 23 10.42 -7.39 -2.84
C THR A 23 11.95 -7.35 -2.85
N GLN A 24 12.62 -8.40 -3.33
CA GLN A 24 14.09 -8.42 -3.41
C GLN A 24 14.66 -7.31 -4.32
N LYS A 25 13.95 -6.98 -5.40
CA LYS A 25 14.40 -6.01 -6.42
C LYS A 25 13.61 -4.71 -6.44
N ILE A 26 12.47 -4.65 -5.76
CA ILE A 26 11.53 -3.51 -5.78
C ILE A 26 11.06 -3.16 -4.36
N ALA A 27 10.67 -1.91 -4.14
CA ALA A 27 10.02 -1.48 -2.91
C ALA A 27 8.58 -2.05 -2.81
N LYS A 28 8.08 -2.32 -1.58
CA LYS A 28 6.72 -2.86 -1.38
C LYS A 28 5.63 -2.04 -2.08
N PRO A 29 5.63 -0.68 -2.05
CA PRO A 29 4.63 0.12 -2.76
C PRO A 29 4.60 -0.09 -4.28
N ALA A 30 5.70 -0.58 -4.87
CA ALA A 30 5.80 -0.85 -6.30
C ALA A 30 5.36 -2.27 -6.70
N VAL A 31 5.00 -3.14 -5.76
CA VAL A 31 4.52 -4.50 -6.05
C VAL A 31 3.19 -4.43 -6.79
N SER A 32 3.06 -5.21 -7.87
CA SER A 32 1.83 -5.32 -8.67
C SER A 32 0.73 -6.04 -7.89
N PHE A 33 -0.53 -5.56 -8.01
CA PHE A 33 -1.69 -6.10 -7.33
C PHE A 33 -2.97 -5.99 -8.19
N GLY A 34 -3.92 -6.90 -8.01
CA GLY A 34 -5.24 -6.83 -8.66
C GLY A 34 -5.21 -6.80 -10.19
N GLY A 35 -4.20 -7.41 -10.79
CA GLY A 35 -4.08 -7.59 -12.24
C GLY A 35 -3.33 -6.46 -12.97
N LYS A 36 -3.57 -5.20 -12.64
CA LYS A 36 -2.97 -4.05 -13.36
C LYS A 36 -2.43 -2.94 -12.46
N PHE A 37 -2.77 -2.93 -11.17
CA PHE A 37 -2.39 -1.89 -10.24
C PHE A 37 -1.05 -2.19 -9.56
N ARG A 38 -0.49 -1.19 -8.89
CA ARG A 38 0.54 -1.34 -7.87
C ARG A 38 -0.02 -0.89 -6.52
N ILE A 39 0.54 -1.35 -5.42
CA ILE A 39 0.04 -1.01 -4.08
C ILE A 39 -0.06 0.50 -3.88
N ILE A 40 0.90 1.29 -4.37
CA ILE A 40 0.89 2.76 -4.25
C ILE A 40 -0.30 3.44 -4.95
N ASP A 41 -0.87 2.81 -5.98
CA ASP A 41 -1.99 3.37 -6.74
C ASP A 41 -3.19 3.68 -5.87
N PHE A 42 -3.41 2.88 -4.83
CA PHE A 42 -4.52 3.03 -3.90
C PHE A 42 -4.43 4.35 -3.13
N SER A 43 -3.26 4.63 -2.54
CA SER A 43 -3.05 5.88 -1.79
C SER A 43 -3.06 7.12 -2.69
N LEU A 44 -2.44 7.05 -3.88
CA LEU A 44 -2.46 8.17 -4.84
C LEU A 44 -3.86 8.42 -5.38
N SER A 45 -4.62 7.37 -5.72
CA SER A 45 -6.02 7.49 -6.16
C SER A 45 -6.91 8.06 -5.07
N ASN A 46 -6.72 7.65 -3.81
CA ASN A 46 -7.45 8.20 -2.68
C ASN A 46 -7.17 9.71 -2.51
N CYS A 47 -5.91 10.17 -2.69
CA CYS A 47 -5.57 11.59 -2.66
C CYS A 47 -6.32 12.35 -3.75
N SER A 48 -6.20 11.93 -5.00
CA SER A 48 -6.85 12.57 -6.15
C SER A 48 -8.37 12.61 -5.99
N ASN A 49 -9.00 11.47 -5.71
CA ASN A 49 -10.46 11.38 -5.50
C ASN A 49 -10.95 12.21 -4.30
N SER A 50 -10.09 12.49 -3.33
CA SER A 50 -10.39 13.33 -2.17
C SER A 50 -10.08 14.82 -2.42
N GLY A 51 -9.59 15.20 -3.60
CA GLY A 51 -9.25 16.59 -3.93
C GLY A 51 -7.95 17.08 -3.27
N ILE A 52 -7.09 16.16 -2.80
CA ILE A 52 -5.75 16.49 -2.31
C ILE A 52 -4.80 16.42 -3.51
N ASP A 53 -4.46 17.57 -4.03
CA ASP A 53 -3.72 17.76 -5.28
C ASP A 53 -2.20 17.90 -5.11
N THR A 54 -1.71 17.92 -3.89
CA THR A 54 -0.28 18.13 -3.57
C THR A 54 0.19 16.98 -2.70
N VAL A 55 1.08 16.14 -3.25
CA VAL A 55 1.51 14.88 -2.62
C VAL A 55 3.03 14.77 -2.66
N GLY A 56 3.67 14.74 -1.48
CA GLY A 56 5.08 14.37 -1.33
C GLY A 56 5.20 12.86 -1.15
N VAL A 57 5.89 12.17 -2.07
CA VAL A 57 6.14 10.71 -1.99
C VAL A 57 7.54 10.45 -1.47
N LEU A 58 7.64 9.99 -0.23
CA LEU A 58 8.92 9.75 0.45
C LEU A 58 9.41 8.33 0.14
N THR A 59 10.52 8.25 -0.57
CA THR A 59 11.08 6.98 -1.06
C THR A 59 12.45 6.72 -0.45
N GLN A 60 12.82 5.48 -0.25
CA GLN A 60 14.13 5.12 0.30
C GLN A 60 14.68 3.84 -0.31
N TYR A 61 14.02 2.70 -0.11
CA TYR A 61 14.48 1.41 -0.60
C TYR A 61 14.17 1.24 -2.09
N ARG A 62 15.18 0.86 -2.91
CA ARG A 62 15.03 0.55 -4.34
C ARG A 62 14.16 1.56 -5.10
N PRO A 63 14.44 2.87 -5.05
CA PRO A 63 13.49 3.90 -5.46
C PRO A 63 13.29 3.99 -6.98
N TYR A 64 14.24 3.54 -7.81
CA TYR A 64 14.26 3.78 -9.26
C TYR A 64 12.96 3.36 -9.97
N LEU A 65 12.50 2.12 -9.75
CA LEU A 65 11.29 1.62 -10.43
C LEU A 65 10.04 2.35 -9.94
N LEU A 66 9.98 2.68 -8.64
CA LEU A 66 8.87 3.44 -8.08
C LEU A 66 8.83 4.87 -8.63
N HIS A 67 9.99 5.55 -8.72
CA HIS A 67 10.10 6.89 -9.32
C HIS A 67 9.67 6.87 -10.80
N ALA A 68 10.17 5.91 -11.58
CA ALA A 68 9.80 5.77 -12.98
C ALA A 68 8.30 5.49 -13.17
N TYR A 69 7.70 4.74 -12.25
CA TYR A 69 6.28 4.41 -12.28
C TYR A 69 5.39 5.60 -11.92
N VAL A 70 5.71 6.30 -10.84
CA VAL A 70 4.95 7.47 -10.39
C VAL A 70 5.10 8.64 -11.38
N GLY A 71 6.30 8.85 -11.91
CA GLY A 71 6.57 9.91 -12.89
C GLY A 71 6.14 11.28 -12.40
N SER A 72 5.37 11.98 -13.23
CA SER A 72 4.79 13.30 -12.93
C SER A 72 3.50 13.24 -12.10
N GLY A 73 2.92 12.06 -11.91
CA GLY A 73 1.61 11.90 -11.26
C GLY A 73 0.41 11.98 -12.23
N GLU A 74 0.64 12.13 -13.54
CA GLU A 74 -0.40 12.26 -14.58
C GLU A 74 -1.45 11.15 -14.50
N ALA A 75 -1.02 9.92 -14.25
CA ALA A 75 -1.92 8.77 -14.17
C ALA A 75 -2.99 8.87 -13.07
N TRP A 76 -2.78 9.70 -12.07
CA TRP A 76 -3.71 9.95 -10.96
C TRP A 76 -4.28 11.37 -10.97
N ASP A 77 -4.11 12.13 -12.07
CA ASP A 77 -4.50 13.55 -12.15
C ASP A 77 -3.80 14.42 -11.07
N LEU A 78 -2.54 14.06 -10.76
CA LEU A 78 -1.69 14.71 -9.76
C LEU A 78 -0.45 15.36 -10.42
N ASP A 79 -0.65 16.05 -11.55
CA ASP A 79 0.40 16.74 -12.33
C ASP A 79 0.12 18.23 -12.52
N SER A 80 -0.74 18.79 -11.66
CA SER A 80 -1.14 20.19 -11.76
C SER A 80 0.03 21.16 -11.52
N ARG A 81 -0.01 22.34 -12.14
CA ARG A 81 1.03 23.36 -12.04
C ARG A 81 1.25 23.88 -10.61
N ASP A 82 0.17 24.02 -9.83
CA ASP A 82 0.18 24.58 -8.48
C ASP A 82 0.04 23.47 -7.40
N GLY A 83 0.44 22.25 -7.73
CA GLY A 83 0.38 21.07 -6.87
C GLY A 83 1.14 19.91 -7.51
N GLY A 84 0.54 18.71 -7.48
CA GLY A 84 1.09 17.52 -8.11
C GLY A 84 1.92 16.66 -7.19
N VAL A 85 2.51 15.60 -7.77
CA VAL A 85 3.41 14.69 -7.06
C VAL A 85 4.82 15.25 -7.04
N SER A 86 5.45 15.22 -5.87
CA SER A 86 6.88 15.45 -5.69
C SER A 86 7.52 14.21 -5.10
N ILE A 87 8.56 13.67 -5.73
CA ILE A 87 9.32 12.56 -5.19
C ILE A 87 10.37 13.11 -4.24
N LEU A 88 10.36 12.62 -3.00
CA LEU A 88 11.19 13.08 -1.90
C LEU A 88 12.10 11.92 -1.42
N PRO A 89 13.28 11.71 -2.02
CA PRO A 89 14.26 10.75 -1.53
C PRO A 89 15.08 11.35 -0.38
N PRO A 90 15.74 10.53 0.45
CA PRO A 90 16.76 11.02 1.38
C PRO A 90 17.83 11.76 0.60
N TYR A 91 18.39 12.81 1.19
CA TYR A 91 19.43 13.63 0.56
C TYR A 91 20.55 13.97 1.55
N GLU A 92 21.71 14.28 1.02
CA GLU A 92 22.87 14.69 1.80
C GLU A 92 22.85 16.21 2.00
N THR A 93 23.06 16.63 3.25
CA THR A 93 23.23 18.04 3.63
C THR A 93 24.70 18.38 3.81
N GLN A 94 25.05 19.64 4.05
CA GLN A 94 26.44 20.05 4.37
C GLN A 94 26.98 19.40 5.65
N THR A 95 26.11 18.98 6.55
CA THR A 95 26.45 18.29 7.81
C THR A 95 26.43 16.76 7.71
N GLY A 96 26.16 16.22 6.54
CA GLY A 96 26.03 14.79 6.24
C GLY A 96 24.62 14.42 5.80
N GLY A 97 24.46 13.22 5.28
CA GLY A 97 23.19 12.62 4.87
C GLY A 97 22.97 11.31 5.60
N ALA A 98 21.73 11.01 5.88
CA ALA A 98 21.36 9.74 6.47
C ALA A 98 20.09 9.19 5.81
N TRP A 99 20.00 7.86 5.78
CA TRP A 99 18.74 7.19 5.52
C TRP A 99 17.71 7.62 6.57
N TYR A 100 16.44 7.63 6.22
CA TYR A 100 15.38 7.88 7.19
C TYR A 100 15.46 6.87 8.33
N ALA A 101 15.65 7.33 9.54
CA ALA A 101 15.78 6.50 10.74
C ALA A 101 14.45 5.90 11.18
N GLY A 102 13.35 6.64 10.92
CA GLY A 102 11.99 6.24 11.26
C GLY A 102 10.96 6.94 10.38
N THR A 103 9.69 6.67 10.63
CA THR A 103 8.59 7.25 9.86
C THR A 103 8.44 8.76 10.11
N ALA A 104 8.70 9.23 11.32
CA ALA A 104 8.71 10.65 11.65
C ALA A 104 9.95 11.36 11.07
N ASP A 105 11.13 10.74 11.15
CA ASP A 105 12.35 11.28 10.54
C ASP A 105 12.22 11.52 9.04
N ALA A 106 11.52 10.62 8.33
CA ALA A 106 11.26 10.82 6.92
C ALA A 106 10.51 12.14 6.64
N ILE A 107 9.55 12.51 7.49
CA ILE A 107 8.82 13.76 7.37
C ILE A 107 9.72 14.94 7.83
N THR A 108 10.48 14.75 8.91
CA THR A 108 11.40 15.77 9.47
C THR A 108 12.41 16.23 8.43
N GLN A 109 13.05 15.29 7.72
CA GLN A 109 14.01 15.62 6.66
C GLN A 109 13.37 16.38 5.48
N ASN A 110 12.03 16.36 5.36
CA ASN A 110 11.27 17.02 4.30
C ASN A 110 10.37 18.17 4.81
N LEU A 111 10.64 18.72 5.99
CA LEU A 111 9.88 19.86 6.55
C LEU A 111 9.88 21.07 5.62
N ASP A 112 10.96 21.31 4.88
CA ASP A 112 11.04 22.42 3.92
C ASP A 112 9.97 22.30 2.82
N TYR A 113 9.64 21.06 2.37
CA TYR A 113 8.55 20.84 1.44
C TYR A 113 7.19 21.23 2.05
N ILE A 114 6.94 20.86 3.30
CA ILE A 114 5.71 21.24 4.02
C ILE A 114 5.64 22.75 4.18
N LYS A 115 6.72 23.38 4.69
CA LYS A 115 6.79 24.84 4.91
C LYS A 115 6.65 25.64 3.61
N ALA A 116 7.19 25.16 2.50
CA ALA A 116 7.08 25.81 1.20
C ALA A 116 5.65 25.80 0.64
N ASN A 117 4.84 24.79 0.97
CA ASN A 117 3.44 24.71 0.58
C ASN A 117 2.48 25.42 1.55
N ASP A 118 2.94 25.80 2.75
CA ASP A 118 2.18 26.48 3.81
C ASP A 118 0.74 25.94 4.01
N PRO A 119 0.55 24.61 4.22
CA PRO A 119 -0.77 24.04 4.39
C PRO A 119 -1.34 24.33 5.79
N LYS A 120 -2.66 24.22 5.94
CA LYS A 120 -3.27 24.17 7.27
C LYS A 120 -3.14 22.80 7.91
N TYR A 121 -3.27 21.75 7.10
CA TYR A 121 -3.28 20.36 7.54
C TYR A 121 -2.31 19.53 6.71
N VAL A 122 -1.73 18.52 7.34
CA VAL A 122 -0.86 17.55 6.69
C VAL A 122 -1.42 16.17 6.89
N LEU A 123 -1.73 15.48 5.79
CA LEU A 123 -2.15 14.09 5.77
C LEU A 123 -0.90 13.21 5.61
N ILE A 124 -0.62 12.37 6.61
CA ILE A 124 0.45 11.37 6.56
C ILE A 124 -0.16 10.04 6.17
N LEU A 125 0.42 9.38 5.17
CA LEU A 125 -0.08 8.13 4.59
C LEU A 125 1.00 7.06 4.57
N SER A 126 0.60 5.80 4.82
CA SER A 126 1.41 4.64 4.47
C SER A 126 1.11 4.23 3.03
N GLY A 127 2.15 4.07 2.22
CA GLY A 127 2.05 3.71 0.78
C GLY A 127 2.04 2.20 0.52
N ASP A 128 1.80 1.39 1.55
CA ASP A 128 1.93 -0.07 1.49
C ASP A 128 0.67 -0.84 1.90
N HIS A 129 -0.47 -0.15 2.00
CA HIS A 129 -1.77 -0.72 2.33
C HIS A 129 -2.76 -0.61 1.16
N LEU A 130 -3.71 -1.54 1.13
CA LEU A 130 -4.79 -1.58 0.15
C LEU A 130 -6.10 -1.12 0.81
N TYR A 131 -6.67 -0.02 0.33
CA TYR A 131 -7.92 0.53 0.86
C TYR A 131 -8.48 1.60 -0.08
N ARG A 132 -9.76 1.91 0.11
CA ARG A 132 -10.44 3.02 -0.57
C ARG A 132 -11.03 3.95 0.49
N MET A 133 -10.50 5.18 0.58
CA MET A 133 -10.91 6.15 1.60
C MET A 133 -11.06 7.55 1.02
N ASP A 134 -12.19 8.18 1.32
CA ASP A 134 -12.40 9.61 1.11
C ASP A 134 -11.84 10.39 2.30
N TYR A 135 -10.65 10.96 2.12
CA TYR A 135 -9.97 11.73 3.18
C TYR A 135 -10.70 13.01 3.58
N ARG A 136 -11.63 13.53 2.75
CA ARG A 136 -12.47 14.69 3.12
C ARG A 136 -13.28 14.42 4.37
N LYS A 137 -13.76 13.18 4.56
CA LYS A 137 -14.51 12.77 5.75
C LYS A 137 -13.65 12.80 7.01
N MET A 138 -12.43 12.32 6.93
CA MET A 138 -11.48 12.36 8.03
C MET A 138 -11.04 13.80 8.34
N LEU A 139 -10.77 14.62 7.31
CA LEU A 139 -10.45 16.04 7.46
C LEU A 139 -11.60 16.81 8.12
N LYS A 140 -12.83 16.52 7.74
CA LYS A 140 -14.02 17.10 8.39
C LYS A 140 -14.06 16.78 9.88
N THR A 141 -13.84 15.52 10.27
CA THR A 141 -13.75 15.12 11.69
C THR A 141 -12.64 15.89 12.42
N HIS A 142 -11.49 16.06 11.79
CA HIS A 142 -10.36 16.81 12.35
C HIS A 142 -10.74 18.27 12.63
N ILE A 143 -11.39 18.93 11.67
CA ILE A 143 -11.81 20.33 11.78
C ILE A 143 -12.92 20.51 12.82
N GLU A 144 -13.95 19.66 12.82
CA GLU A 144 -15.08 19.73 13.76
C GLU A 144 -14.66 19.57 15.21
N ASN A 145 -13.66 18.77 15.47
CA ASN A 145 -13.11 18.58 16.83
C ASN A 145 -11.98 19.57 17.19
N ASN A 146 -11.64 20.50 16.29
CA ASN A 146 -10.44 21.35 16.43
C ASN A 146 -9.23 20.52 16.85
N ALA A 147 -9.04 19.36 16.23
CA ALA A 147 -8.01 18.39 16.60
C ALA A 147 -6.62 18.90 16.29
N ASP A 148 -5.66 18.49 17.09
CA ASP A 148 -4.22 18.67 16.82
C ASP A 148 -3.71 17.49 15.97
N LEU A 149 -4.30 16.30 16.22
CA LEU A 149 -4.08 15.07 15.45
C LEU A 149 -5.38 14.28 15.34
N THR A 150 -5.69 13.77 14.16
CA THR A 150 -6.71 12.73 13.96
C THR A 150 -6.05 11.47 13.41
N VAL A 151 -6.35 10.33 14.02
CA VAL A 151 -5.84 9.02 13.64
C VAL A 151 -6.96 8.20 13.01
N SER A 152 -6.75 7.70 11.79
CA SER A 152 -7.68 6.74 11.20
C SER A 152 -7.51 5.38 11.85
N VAL A 153 -8.63 4.79 12.26
CA VAL A 153 -8.67 3.53 12.99
C VAL A 153 -9.74 2.60 12.45
N MET A 154 -9.55 1.30 12.65
CA MET A 154 -10.60 0.31 12.45
C MET A 154 -10.46 -0.84 13.45
N PRO A 155 -11.58 -1.50 13.83
CA PRO A 155 -11.52 -2.71 14.64
C PRO A 155 -10.91 -3.87 13.84
N VAL A 156 -9.96 -4.58 14.45
CA VAL A 156 -9.34 -5.78 13.89
C VAL A 156 -9.65 -6.99 14.77
N PRO A 157 -9.50 -8.24 14.27
CA PRO A 157 -9.54 -9.43 15.13
C PRO A 157 -8.52 -9.32 16.28
N TRP A 158 -8.92 -9.77 17.47
CA TRP A 158 -8.06 -9.65 18.67
C TRP A 158 -6.69 -10.34 18.50
N GLU A 159 -6.66 -11.42 17.73
CA GLU A 159 -5.46 -12.21 17.45
C GLU A 159 -4.44 -11.41 16.60
N GLU A 160 -4.92 -10.42 15.85
CA GLU A 160 -4.09 -9.56 14.99
C GLU A 160 -3.71 -8.24 15.65
N ALA A 161 -4.38 -7.86 16.75
CA ALA A 161 -4.23 -6.54 17.35
C ALA A 161 -2.76 -6.21 17.74
N SER A 162 -1.98 -7.21 18.19
CA SER A 162 -0.56 -7.03 18.53
C SER A 162 0.34 -6.63 17.36
N ARG A 163 -0.16 -6.68 16.13
CA ARG A 163 0.61 -6.31 14.92
C ARG A 163 0.56 -4.80 14.63
N PHE A 164 -0.35 -4.08 15.26
CA PHE A 164 -0.67 -2.68 14.97
C PHE A 164 -0.48 -1.77 16.19
N GLY A 165 -0.42 -0.47 15.96
CA GLY A 165 -0.62 0.52 16.99
C GLY A 165 -2.07 0.48 17.47
N ILE A 166 -2.28 0.26 18.78
CA ILE A 166 -3.60 0.07 19.38
C ILE A 166 -4.01 1.31 20.17
N LEU A 167 -5.27 1.71 19.98
CA LEU A 167 -5.84 2.90 20.61
C LEU A 167 -6.93 2.52 21.61
N THR A 168 -6.98 3.31 22.70
CA THR A 168 -8.14 3.42 23.57
C THR A 168 -8.71 4.82 23.43
N THR A 169 -10.02 4.94 23.34
CA THR A 169 -10.69 6.22 23.11
C THR A 169 -11.81 6.42 24.13
N ASP A 170 -12.13 7.68 24.40
CA ASP A 170 -13.35 8.02 25.10
C ASP A 170 -14.56 7.63 24.22
N PRO A 171 -15.54 6.89 24.73
CA PRO A 171 -16.70 6.46 23.96
C PRO A 171 -17.67 7.60 23.65
N GLU A 172 -17.66 8.71 24.39
CA GLU A 172 -18.61 9.82 24.20
C GLU A 172 -18.19 10.74 23.08
N ASP A 173 -16.90 11.11 23.01
CA ASP A 173 -16.41 12.11 22.04
C ASP A 173 -15.38 11.57 21.05
N GLY A 174 -14.90 10.33 21.23
CA GLY A 174 -13.90 9.71 20.38
C GLY A 174 -12.47 10.22 20.58
N ARG A 175 -12.21 10.98 21.66
CA ARG A 175 -10.88 11.43 22.04
C ARG A 175 -9.97 10.26 22.38
N ILE A 176 -8.76 10.25 21.84
CA ILE A 176 -7.77 9.21 22.11
C ILE A 176 -7.21 9.45 23.54
N THR A 177 -7.31 8.44 24.38
CA THR A 177 -6.83 8.48 25.78
C THR A 177 -5.55 7.68 25.97
N LYS A 178 -5.30 6.70 25.08
CA LYS A 178 -4.10 5.86 25.10
C LYS A 178 -3.73 5.42 23.69
N PHE A 179 -2.44 5.34 23.42
CA PHE A 179 -1.87 4.73 22.22
C PHE A 179 -0.69 3.84 22.61
N THR A 180 -0.63 2.63 22.07
CA THR A 180 0.47 1.69 22.32
C THR A 180 0.86 1.02 21.00
N GLU A 181 2.11 1.23 20.57
CA GLU A 181 2.61 0.62 19.34
C GLU A 181 2.93 -0.86 19.57
N LYS A 182 2.25 -1.72 18.82
CA LYS A 182 2.44 -3.19 18.80
C LYS A 182 2.54 -3.82 20.19
N PRO A 183 1.51 -3.69 21.03
CA PRO A 183 1.53 -4.23 22.39
C PRO A 183 1.50 -5.77 22.39
N ASP A 184 2.30 -6.40 23.26
CA ASP A 184 2.25 -7.87 23.46
C ASP A 184 0.87 -8.34 23.97
N LYS A 185 0.20 -7.49 24.76
CA LYS A 185 -1.13 -7.73 25.31
C LYS A 185 -2.00 -6.51 25.04
N PRO A 186 -2.72 -6.49 23.92
CA PRO A 186 -3.59 -5.37 23.57
C PRO A 186 -4.77 -5.28 24.54
N ASP A 187 -5.10 -4.07 24.99
CA ASP A 187 -6.27 -3.75 25.83
C ASP A 187 -7.47 -3.24 25.00
N SER A 188 -7.30 -3.11 23.71
CA SER A 188 -8.32 -2.76 22.73
C SER A 188 -7.98 -3.47 21.41
N ASN A 189 -8.96 -3.61 20.53
CA ASN A 189 -8.75 -4.08 19.16
C ASN A 189 -8.91 -2.98 18.11
N LEU A 190 -8.91 -1.70 18.54
CA LEU A 190 -8.99 -0.56 17.66
C LEU A 190 -7.60 -0.23 17.14
N ALA A 191 -7.32 -0.66 15.90
CA ALA A 191 -6.01 -0.56 15.29
C ALA A 191 -5.84 0.76 14.51
N SER A 192 -4.68 1.38 14.63
CA SER A 192 -4.25 2.47 13.76
C SER A 192 -3.98 1.96 12.35
N MET A 193 -4.54 2.63 11.36
CA MET A 193 -4.28 2.34 9.95
C MET A 193 -2.98 2.97 9.42
N GLY A 194 -2.21 3.69 10.27
CA GLY A 194 -1.05 4.45 9.78
C GLY A 194 -1.42 5.63 8.90
N ILE A 195 -2.62 6.17 9.07
CA ILE A 195 -3.15 7.32 8.35
C ILE A 195 -3.48 8.40 9.39
N TYR A 196 -2.84 9.56 9.25
CA TYR A 196 -2.90 10.64 10.22
C TYR A 196 -3.21 11.97 9.55
N ILE A 197 -4.06 12.80 10.15
CA ILE A 197 -4.19 14.23 9.80
C ILE A 197 -3.71 15.05 10.98
N PHE A 198 -2.72 15.87 10.74
CA PHE A 198 -2.17 16.83 11.71
C PHE A 198 -2.56 18.26 11.35
N SER A 199 -2.77 19.09 12.36
CA SER A 199 -2.60 20.52 12.20
C SER A 199 -1.13 20.81 11.90
N ALA A 200 -0.83 21.57 10.84
CA ALA A 200 0.53 21.68 10.31
C ALA A 200 1.54 22.27 11.31
N ASP A 201 1.14 23.25 12.08
CA ASP A 201 1.95 23.87 13.15
C ASP A 201 2.31 22.87 14.25
N VAL A 202 1.35 22.06 14.69
CA VAL A 202 1.57 21.01 15.70
C VAL A 202 2.51 19.92 15.18
N LEU A 203 2.36 19.52 13.91
CA LEU A 203 3.26 18.54 13.30
C LEU A 203 4.69 19.07 13.24
N ILE A 204 4.88 20.30 12.76
CA ILE A 204 6.21 20.90 12.61
C ILE A 204 6.89 21.01 13.99
N GLU A 205 6.20 21.56 15.00
CA GLU A 205 6.71 21.66 16.36
C GLU A 205 7.14 20.30 16.92
N ALA A 206 6.25 19.30 16.83
CA ALA A 206 6.52 17.96 17.35
C ALA A 206 7.73 17.29 16.70
N LEU A 207 7.88 17.45 15.36
CA LEU A 207 9.00 16.87 14.61
C LEU A 207 10.33 17.60 14.86
N GLU A 208 10.32 18.95 14.97
CA GLU A 208 11.53 19.72 15.31
C GLU A 208 12.03 19.39 16.71
N GLU A 209 11.13 19.17 17.67
CA GLU A 209 11.51 18.75 19.02
C GLU A 209 12.01 17.31 19.05
N ASP A 210 11.33 16.38 18.31
CA ASP A 210 11.74 14.97 18.24
C ASP A 210 13.14 14.82 17.61
N ALA A 211 13.45 15.63 16.61
CA ALA A 211 14.77 15.63 15.96
C ALA A 211 15.94 15.94 16.94
N LEU A 212 15.67 16.60 18.07
CA LEU A 212 16.65 16.92 19.09
C LEU A 212 16.77 15.81 20.17
N ASP A 213 15.81 14.88 20.26
CA ASP A 213 15.87 13.80 21.25
C ASP A 213 16.65 12.59 20.71
N GLN A 214 17.88 12.44 21.16
CA GLN A 214 18.76 11.31 20.79
C GLN A 214 18.24 9.92 21.24
N ARG A 215 17.22 9.86 22.09
CA ARG A 215 16.63 8.61 22.57
C ARG A 215 15.43 8.20 21.73
N SER A 216 14.91 9.10 20.91
CA SER A 216 13.81 8.84 20.02
C SER A 216 14.21 7.83 18.93
N SER A 217 13.29 6.97 18.54
CA SER A 217 13.40 6.16 17.33
C SER A 217 12.87 6.87 16.09
N HIS A 218 12.40 8.12 16.27
CA HIS A 218 11.82 8.97 15.24
C HIS A 218 10.66 8.31 14.49
N ASP A 219 9.76 7.67 15.25
CA ASP A 219 8.61 6.94 14.74
C ASP A 219 7.30 7.57 15.24
N PHE A 220 6.29 7.69 14.36
CA PHE A 220 5.02 8.29 14.74
C PHE A 220 4.34 7.52 15.89
N GLY A 221 4.30 6.19 15.80
CA GLY A 221 3.60 5.37 16.79
C GLY A 221 4.34 5.24 18.11
N LYS A 222 5.68 5.18 18.08
CA LYS A 222 6.49 4.99 19.28
C LYS A 222 6.78 6.29 20.01
N ASP A 223 6.99 7.38 19.29
CA ASP A 223 7.54 8.61 19.84
C ASP A 223 6.56 9.78 19.74
N ILE A 224 6.10 10.13 18.53
CA ILE A 224 5.32 11.35 18.30
C ILE A 224 3.94 11.29 18.95
N ILE A 225 3.15 10.24 18.67
CA ILE A 225 1.76 10.14 19.17
C ILE A 225 1.73 10.03 20.71
N PRO A 226 2.56 9.18 21.36
CA PRO A 226 2.61 9.13 22.82
C PRO A 226 3.05 10.45 23.46
N LYS A 227 4.00 11.17 22.86
CA LYS A 227 4.44 12.48 23.32
C LYS A 227 3.29 13.49 23.30
N LEU A 228 2.59 13.64 22.18
CA LEU A 228 1.46 14.55 22.04
C LEU A 228 0.31 14.23 23.03
N LEU A 229 0.06 12.95 23.30
CA LEU A 229 -0.88 12.52 24.35
C LEU A 229 -0.43 12.97 25.73
N GLY A 230 0.87 12.79 26.06
CA GLY A 230 1.47 13.23 27.32
C GLY A 230 1.41 14.73 27.54
N GLU A 231 1.48 15.52 26.49
CA GLU A 231 1.36 16.99 26.47
C GLU A 231 -0.10 17.48 26.54
N GLY A 232 -1.08 16.56 26.51
CA GLY A 232 -2.49 16.89 26.59
C GLY A 232 -3.07 17.49 25.31
N LYS A 233 -2.40 17.35 24.17
CA LYS A 233 -2.92 17.75 22.84
C LYS A 233 -4.26 17.05 22.55
N ARG A 234 -5.02 17.59 21.61
CA ARG A 234 -6.36 17.10 21.25
C ARG A 234 -6.23 16.05 20.14
N LEU A 235 -6.17 14.78 20.54
CA LEU A 235 -6.07 13.64 19.61
C LEU A 235 -7.43 12.96 19.51
N TYR A 236 -7.92 12.76 18.28
CA TYR A 236 -9.21 12.14 18.00
C TYR A 236 -9.08 10.97 17.05
N ARG A 237 -9.98 9.99 17.18
CA ARG A 237 -10.12 8.91 16.21
C ARG A 237 -11.01 9.35 15.04
N TYR A 238 -10.71 8.81 13.85
CA TYR A 238 -11.65 8.69 12.74
C TYR A 238 -11.86 7.21 12.47
N GLU A 239 -13.05 6.70 12.76
CA GLU A 239 -13.36 5.28 12.56
C GLU A 239 -13.68 5.04 11.09
N PHE A 240 -12.82 4.27 10.44
CA PHE A 240 -12.97 3.89 9.04
C PHE A 240 -13.83 2.64 8.92
N HIS A 241 -14.81 2.70 8.01
CA HIS A 241 -15.67 1.59 7.65
C HIS A 241 -15.46 1.27 6.18
N GLY A 242 -14.83 0.17 5.88
CA GLY A 242 -14.54 -0.26 4.52
C GLY A 242 -13.42 -1.28 4.46
N PHE A 243 -13.06 -1.64 3.26
CA PHE A 243 -11.94 -2.56 3.02
C PHE A 243 -10.60 -1.89 3.32
N TRP A 244 -9.82 -2.52 4.17
CA TRP A 244 -8.42 -2.16 4.44
C TRP A 244 -7.62 -3.42 4.76
N LYS A 245 -6.52 -3.63 4.06
CA LYS A 245 -5.63 -4.80 4.24
C LYS A 245 -4.16 -4.36 4.22
N ASP A 246 -3.40 -4.81 5.20
CA ASP A 246 -1.93 -4.81 5.15
C ASP A 246 -1.45 -6.09 4.45
N VAL A 247 -1.12 -5.98 3.17
CA VAL A 247 -0.57 -7.08 2.37
C VAL A 247 0.93 -7.24 2.62
N GLY A 248 1.31 -7.32 3.89
CA GLY A 248 2.71 -7.38 4.34
C GLY A 248 3.34 -8.77 4.33
N THR A 249 2.58 -9.85 4.13
CA THR A 249 3.07 -11.23 4.06
C THR A 249 2.57 -11.92 2.80
N ILE A 250 3.21 -13.00 2.39
CA ILE A 250 2.80 -13.80 1.22
C ILE A 250 1.37 -14.32 1.39
N ALA A 251 1.03 -14.83 2.58
CA ALA A 251 -0.31 -15.32 2.86
C ALA A 251 -1.35 -14.20 2.72
N SER A 252 -1.16 -13.06 3.39
CA SER A 252 -2.10 -11.93 3.30
C SER A 252 -2.19 -11.35 1.89
N PHE A 253 -1.09 -11.33 1.13
CA PHE A 253 -1.11 -10.91 -0.27
C PHE A 253 -1.96 -11.83 -1.14
N HIS A 254 -1.79 -13.15 -0.98
CA HIS A 254 -2.55 -14.15 -1.72
C HIS A 254 -4.05 -14.10 -1.34
N GLU A 255 -4.38 -14.16 -0.05
CA GLU A 255 -5.75 -14.10 0.46
C GLU A 255 -6.48 -12.84 -0.03
N THR A 256 -5.85 -11.67 0.17
CA THR A 256 -6.41 -10.38 -0.29
C THR A 256 -6.58 -10.33 -1.81
N SER A 257 -5.73 -11.02 -2.57
CA SER A 257 -5.90 -11.13 -4.02
C SER A 257 -7.11 -12.00 -4.37
N MET A 258 -7.32 -13.11 -3.67
CA MET A 258 -8.49 -13.96 -3.88
C MET A 258 -9.81 -13.28 -3.46
N ASP A 259 -9.80 -12.42 -2.43
CA ASP A 259 -10.95 -11.58 -2.00
C ASP A 259 -11.46 -10.64 -3.11
N LEU A 260 -10.71 -10.43 -4.19
CA LEU A 260 -11.14 -9.66 -5.37
C LEU A 260 -12.01 -10.45 -6.35
N LEU A 261 -12.12 -11.77 -6.18
CA LEU A 261 -12.82 -12.68 -7.07
C LEU A 261 -14.24 -13.00 -6.56
N GLY A 262 -15.00 -13.71 -7.37
CA GLY A 262 -16.36 -14.09 -7.04
C GLY A 262 -17.41 -13.03 -7.35
N ASN A 263 -18.67 -13.34 -7.03
CA ASN A 263 -19.81 -12.49 -7.39
C ASN A 263 -19.99 -11.25 -6.51
N ASN A 264 -19.45 -11.25 -5.29
CA ASN A 264 -19.54 -10.14 -4.33
C ASN A 264 -18.19 -9.95 -3.63
N PRO A 265 -17.18 -9.41 -4.33
CA PRO A 265 -15.86 -9.21 -3.75
C PRO A 265 -15.93 -8.19 -2.60
N GLU A 266 -15.11 -8.39 -1.56
CA GLU A 266 -15.01 -7.43 -0.45
C GLU A 266 -14.56 -6.05 -0.94
N PHE A 267 -13.78 -6.01 -2.02
CA PHE A 267 -13.30 -4.79 -2.67
C PHE A 267 -13.64 -4.78 -4.17
N ASP A 268 -14.59 -3.92 -4.55
CA ASP A 268 -14.98 -3.78 -5.96
C ASP A 268 -13.97 -2.87 -6.71
N LEU A 269 -13.13 -3.49 -7.54
CA LEU A 269 -12.21 -2.78 -8.42
C LEU A 269 -12.91 -2.00 -9.56
N PHE A 270 -14.18 -2.28 -9.82
CA PHE A 270 -14.95 -1.67 -10.92
C PHE A 270 -15.79 -0.47 -10.47
N ASP A 271 -15.68 -0.04 -9.22
CA ASP A 271 -16.37 1.16 -8.72
C ASP A 271 -15.92 2.40 -9.52
N LYS A 272 -16.91 3.02 -10.21
CA LYS A 272 -16.70 4.21 -11.04
C LYS A 272 -16.82 5.53 -10.28
N HIS A 273 -17.36 5.51 -9.06
CA HIS A 273 -17.55 6.73 -8.28
C HIS A 273 -16.30 7.15 -7.53
N PHE A 274 -15.46 6.17 -7.17
CA PHE A 274 -14.19 6.39 -6.49
C PHE A 274 -13.14 5.43 -7.07
N PRO A 275 -12.75 5.60 -8.35
CA PRO A 275 -11.94 4.64 -9.07
C PRO A 275 -10.52 4.56 -8.54
N ILE A 276 -9.93 3.38 -8.57
CA ILE A 276 -8.47 3.24 -8.43
C ILE A 276 -7.85 3.48 -9.80
N MET A 277 -7.04 4.52 -9.89
CA MET A 277 -6.29 4.90 -11.09
C MET A 277 -4.90 4.24 -11.06
N SER A 278 -4.27 4.13 -12.23
CA SER A 278 -2.99 3.44 -12.36
C SER A 278 -2.24 3.95 -13.59
N ASN A 279 -0.93 3.95 -13.53
CA ASN A 279 -0.10 4.22 -14.69
C ASN A 279 -0.15 3.02 -15.66
N ILE A 280 -1.09 3.09 -16.61
CA ILE A 280 -1.40 1.97 -17.51
C ILE A 280 -0.51 2.07 -18.75
N THR A 281 0.31 1.05 -18.96
CA THR A 281 0.96 0.85 -20.27
C THR A 281 -0.07 0.35 -21.30
N THR A 282 -0.06 0.95 -22.50
CA THR A 282 -0.93 0.51 -23.60
C THR A 282 -0.57 -0.93 -23.99
N ARG A 283 -1.55 -1.82 -23.92
CA ARG A 283 -1.47 -3.23 -24.29
C ARG A 283 -2.68 -3.61 -25.12
N PRO A 284 -2.55 -4.60 -26.05
CA PRO A 284 -3.71 -5.14 -26.74
C PRO A 284 -4.67 -5.82 -25.74
N PRO A 285 -5.93 -6.05 -26.12
CA PRO A 285 -6.83 -6.90 -25.34
C PRO A 285 -6.21 -8.27 -25.06
N HIS A 286 -6.66 -8.95 -24.01
CA HIS A 286 -6.30 -10.34 -23.80
C HIS A 286 -6.88 -11.24 -24.90
N TYR A 287 -6.18 -12.34 -25.19
CA TYR A 287 -6.59 -13.32 -26.18
C TYR A 287 -6.80 -14.69 -25.53
N ILE A 288 -7.95 -15.30 -25.78
CA ILE A 288 -8.25 -16.68 -25.36
C ILE A 288 -8.22 -17.57 -26.59
N GLY A 289 -7.30 -18.54 -26.61
CA GLY A 289 -7.15 -19.50 -27.69
C GLY A 289 -8.34 -20.48 -27.79
N PRO A 290 -8.43 -21.29 -28.86
CA PRO A 290 -9.57 -22.20 -29.08
C PRO A 290 -9.84 -23.17 -27.93
N ASP A 291 -8.77 -23.66 -27.27
CA ASP A 291 -8.83 -24.58 -26.14
C ASP A 291 -8.63 -23.87 -24.78
N GLY A 292 -8.43 -22.56 -24.79
CA GLY A 292 -8.30 -21.73 -23.60
C GLY A 292 -9.58 -21.69 -22.78
N ARG A 293 -9.49 -21.79 -21.46
CA ARG A 293 -10.64 -21.76 -20.53
C ARG A 293 -10.35 -20.84 -19.36
N LEU A 294 -11.34 -20.04 -18.99
CA LEU A 294 -11.31 -19.17 -17.82
C LEU A 294 -12.55 -19.41 -16.98
N ASP A 295 -12.39 -19.51 -15.69
CA ASP A 295 -13.46 -19.65 -14.72
C ASP A 295 -13.13 -18.81 -13.47
N ASP A 296 -13.97 -17.81 -13.15
CA ASP A 296 -13.79 -16.86 -12.04
C ASP A 296 -12.38 -16.25 -12.00
N CYS A 297 -12.00 -15.51 -13.04
CA CYS A 297 -10.67 -14.92 -13.17
C CYS A 297 -10.72 -13.41 -13.43
N LEU A 298 -9.82 -12.64 -12.80
CA LEU A 298 -9.47 -11.30 -13.24
C LEU A 298 -8.34 -11.39 -14.29
N VAL A 299 -8.57 -10.87 -15.48
CA VAL A 299 -7.62 -10.96 -16.60
C VAL A 299 -7.32 -9.58 -17.14
N SER A 300 -6.05 -9.19 -17.09
CA SER A 300 -5.57 -7.92 -17.63
C SER A 300 -5.27 -7.97 -19.13
N ASN A 301 -4.99 -6.79 -19.70
CA ASN A 301 -4.63 -6.64 -21.10
C ASN A 301 -3.30 -7.36 -21.43
N GLY A 302 -3.13 -7.76 -22.71
CA GLY A 302 -1.93 -8.40 -23.20
C GLY A 302 -1.83 -9.90 -22.92
N CYS A 303 -2.68 -10.46 -22.06
CA CYS A 303 -2.66 -11.89 -21.72
C CYS A 303 -2.94 -12.78 -22.92
N LYS A 304 -2.28 -13.95 -22.98
CA LYS A 304 -2.51 -15.00 -23.99
C LYS A 304 -2.81 -16.32 -23.28
N ILE A 305 -4.03 -16.79 -23.38
CA ILE A 305 -4.52 -17.95 -22.63
C ILE A 305 -4.84 -19.08 -23.61
N TYR A 306 -3.97 -20.07 -23.69
CA TYR A 306 -4.16 -21.29 -24.47
C TYR A 306 -4.50 -22.50 -23.58
N GLY A 307 -4.19 -22.42 -22.27
CA GLY A 307 -4.50 -23.41 -21.24
C GLY A 307 -5.74 -23.04 -20.43
N THR A 308 -5.78 -23.46 -19.18
CA THR A 308 -6.91 -23.26 -18.27
C THR A 308 -6.47 -22.43 -17.06
N ALA A 309 -7.27 -21.42 -16.69
CA ALA A 309 -7.14 -20.75 -15.41
C ALA A 309 -8.49 -20.75 -14.67
N ARG A 310 -8.46 -21.00 -13.36
CA ARG A 310 -9.61 -21.00 -12.46
C ARG A 310 -9.28 -20.24 -11.20
N HIS A 311 -10.25 -19.45 -10.72
CA HIS A 311 -10.15 -18.67 -9.49
C HIS A 311 -8.77 -18.01 -9.33
N SER A 312 -8.37 -17.22 -10.34
CA SER A 312 -6.99 -16.71 -10.44
C SER A 312 -6.93 -15.29 -10.99
N ILE A 313 -5.86 -14.58 -10.65
CA ILE A 313 -5.58 -13.24 -11.16
C ILE A 313 -4.42 -13.30 -12.15
N LEU A 314 -4.70 -12.89 -13.38
CA LEU A 314 -3.74 -12.85 -14.48
C LEU A 314 -3.42 -11.37 -14.80
N SER A 315 -2.26 -10.93 -14.36
CA SER A 315 -1.80 -9.57 -14.60
C SER A 315 -1.40 -9.35 -16.07
N THR A 316 -1.03 -8.13 -16.41
CA THR A 316 -0.68 -7.72 -17.77
C THR A 316 0.39 -8.63 -18.40
N ASP A 317 0.19 -8.99 -19.68
CA ASP A 317 1.12 -9.77 -20.50
C ASP A 317 1.38 -11.22 -20.01
N VAL A 318 0.52 -11.79 -19.15
CA VAL A 318 0.61 -13.19 -18.72
C VAL A 318 0.36 -14.14 -19.89
N ILE A 319 1.17 -15.21 -19.97
CA ILE A 319 1.02 -16.28 -20.97
C ILE A 319 0.78 -17.60 -20.26
N ILE A 320 -0.32 -18.29 -20.63
CA ILE A 320 -0.62 -19.66 -20.21
C ILE A 320 -0.68 -20.51 -21.47
N GLU A 321 0.30 -21.40 -21.65
CA GLU A 321 0.41 -22.26 -22.83
C GLU A 321 -0.58 -23.44 -22.79
N GLU A 322 -0.69 -24.18 -23.89
CA GLU A 322 -1.57 -25.30 -24.07
C GLU A 322 -1.39 -26.37 -22.96
N ARG A 323 -2.49 -26.97 -22.50
CA ARG A 323 -2.51 -27.98 -21.44
C ARG A 323 -1.98 -27.53 -20.08
N ALA A 324 -1.53 -26.27 -19.95
CA ALA A 324 -1.18 -25.71 -18.64
C ALA A 324 -2.46 -25.44 -17.84
N VAL A 325 -2.37 -25.62 -16.52
CA VAL A 325 -3.48 -25.40 -15.58
C VAL A 325 -3.01 -24.49 -14.45
N VAL A 326 -3.79 -23.44 -14.18
CA VAL A 326 -3.53 -22.45 -13.11
C VAL A 326 -4.78 -22.37 -12.25
N GLU A 327 -4.65 -22.60 -10.94
CA GLU A 327 -5.76 -22.61 -10.00
C GLU A 327 -5.37 -21.82 -8.72
N ASP A 328 -6.33 -21.08 -8.15
CA ASP A 328 -6.16 -20.31 -6.89
C ASP A 328 -4.85 -19.51 -6.84
N SER A 329 -4.47 -18.86 -7.93
CA SER A 329 -3.12 -18.32 -8.09
C SER A 329 -3.10 -16.87 -8.58
N VAL A 330 -2.02 -16.17 -8.26
CA VAL A 330 -1.77 -14.80 -8.71
C VAL A 330 -0.55 -14.79 -9.63
N LEU A 331 -0.74 -14.44 -10.89
CA LEU A 331 0.32 -14.31 -11.87
C LEU A 331 0.58 -12.82 -12.11
N LEU A 332 1.77 -12.35 -11.69
CA LEU A 332 2.19 -10.96 -11.84
C LEU A 332 2.61 -10.65 -13.29
N PRO A 333 2.78 -9.38 -13.68
CA PRO A 333 3.01 -8.99 -15.06
C PRO A 333 4.10 -9.79 -15.77
N GLY A 334 3.81 -10.27 -16.97
CA GLY A 334 4.76 -11.02 -17.80
C GLY A 334 5.05 -12.46 -17.33
N ALA A 335 4.37 -12.97 -16.32
CA ALA A 335 4.54 -14.36 -15.90
C ALA A 335 4.15 -15.33 -17.01
N HIS A 336 4.95 -16.38 -17.21
CA HIS A 336 4.80 -17.35 -18.29
C HIS A 336 4.71 -18.77 -17.75
N VAL A 337 3.58 -19.43 -17.98
CA VAL A 337 3.34 -20.83 -17.62
C VAL A 337 3.39 -21.68 -18.89
N LYS A 338 4.45 -22.48 -19.00
CA LYS A 338 4.69 -23.30 -20.19
C LYS A 338 3.78 -24.54 -20.24
N SER A 339 3.77 -25.16 -21.41
CA SER A 339 2.87 -26.25 -21.76
C SER A 339 2.84 -27.37 -20.72
N GLY A 340 1.63 -27.78 -20.33
CA GLY A 340 1.41 -28.88 -19.39
C GLY A 340 1.86 -28.64 -17.94
N ALA A 341 2.32 -27.43 -17.59
CA ALA A 341 2.62 -27.09 -16.21
C ALA A 341 1.32 -26.96 -15.39
N HIS A 342 1.39 -27.28 -14.10
CA HIS A 342 0.25 -27.20 -13.18
C HIS A 342 0.60 -26.35 -11.97
N ILE A 343 -0.07 -25.21 -11.84
CA ILE A 343 0.14 -24.23 -10.79
C ILE A 343 -1.10 -24.22 -9.90
N CYS A 344 -0.91 -24.35 -8.60
CA CYS A 344 -2.00 -24.31 -7.65
C CYS A 344 -1.59 -23.55 -6.38
N ARG A 345 -2.41 -22.58 -5.99
CA ARG A 345 -2.20 -21.76 -4.79
C ARG A 345 -0.77 -21.17 -4.72
N ALA A 346 -0.45 -20.38 -5.75
CA ALA A 346 0.87 -19.82 -5.93
C ALA A 346 0.85 -18.35 -6.34
N ILE A 347 1.94 -17.66 -6.09
CA ILE A 347 2.22 -16.33 -6.61
C ILE A 347 3.42 -16.42 -7.55
N LEU A 348 3.23 -16.10 -8.82
CA LEU A 348 4.30 -16.01 -9.80
C LEU A 348 4.72 -14.54 -9.95
N GLY A 349 5.99 -14.24 -9.65
CA GLY A 349 6.57 -12.90 -9.74
C GLY A 349 6.60 -12.33 -11.17
N GLU A 350 6.92 -11.04 -11.28
CA GLU A 350 7.01 -10.36 -12.58
C GLU A 350 8.06 -11.05 -13.48
N ASN A 351 7.71 -11.31 -14.75
CA ASN A 351 8.54 -11.98 -15.77
C ASN A 351 9.06 -13.38 -15.35
N SER A 352 8.46 -14.01 -14.37
CA SER A 352 8.84 -15.37 -14.00
C SER A 352 8.36 -16.39 -15.02
N THR A 353 9.05 -17.52 -15.12
CA THR A 353 8.69 -18.62 -16.04
C THR A 353 8.62 -19.93 -15.28
N VAL A 354 7.53 -20.66 -15.49
CA VAL A 354 7.38 -22.06 -15.04
C VAL A 354 7.53 -22.97 -16.25
N GLU A 355 8.54 -23.84 -16.24
CA GLU A 355 8.89 -24.69 -17.35
C GLU A 355 7.88 -25.81 -17.60
N GLU A 356 7.99 -26.46 -18.78
CA GLU A 356 7.06 -27.48 -19.27
C GLU A 356 6.85 -28.62 -18.27
N GLY A 357 5.59 -28.91 -17.95
CA GLY A 357 5.15 -30.02 -17.10
C GLY A 357 5.57 -29.92 -15.65
N VAL A 358 6.05 -28.76 -15.18
CA VAL A 358 6.32 -28.49 -13.75
C VAL A 358 5.05 -28.45 -12.96
N LYS A 359 5.08 -28.97 -11.74
CA LYS A 359 3.98 -28.84 -10.76
C LYS A 359 4.45 -27.96 -9.61
N LEU A 360 3.74 -26.83 -9.38
CA LEU A 360 4.06 -25.86 -8.36
C LEU A 360 2.87 -25.63 -7.45
N GLY A 361 3.12 -25.62 -6.14
CA GLY A 361 2.10 -25.38 -5.13
C GLY A 361 1.27 -26.62 -4.79
N SER A 362 0.17 -26.44 -4.07
CA SER A 362 -0.64 -27.54 -3.55
C SER A 362 -2.08 -27.08 -3.30
N VAL A 363 -3.04 -27.97 -3.54
CA VAL A 363 -4.45 -27.80 -3.14
C VAL A 363 -4.64 -27.88 -1.61
N ASP A 364 -3.65 -28.40 -0.90
CA ASP A 364 -3.68 -28.51 0.56
C ASP A 364 -3.49 -27.12 1.20
N THR A 365 -4.57 -26.59 1.75
CA THR A 365 -4.60 -25.25 2.37
C THR A 365 -3.78 -25.14 3.66
N THR A 366 -3.32 -26.25 4.23
CA THR A 366 -2.43 -26.24 5.40
C THR A 366 -0.98 -25.95 5.03
N LYS A 367 -0.63 -26.03 3.75
CA LYS A 367 0.69 -25.69 3.24
C LYS A 367 0.81 -24.21 2.92
N ASP A 368 2.01 -23.68 3.01
CA ASP A 368 2.30 -22.31 2.60
C ASP A 368 2.02 -22.08 1.12
N THR A 369 1.60 -20.86 0.77
CA THR A 369 1.47 -20.42 -0.61
C THR A 369 2.82 -20.47 -1.31
N ALA A 370 2.92 -21.16 -2.44
CA ALA A 370 4.15 -21.21 -3.22
C ALA A 370 4.46 -19.85 -3.85
N VAL A 371 5.73 -19.45 -3.88
CA VAL A 371 6.14 -18.16 -4.45
C VAL A 371 7.34 -18.32 -5.36
N VAL A 372 7.22 -17.78 -6.56
CA VAL A 372 8.32 -17.60 -7.50
C VAL A 372 8.71 -16.13 -7.54
N GLY A 373 9.98 -15.83 -7.40
CA GLY A 373 10.49 -14.45 -7.44
C GLY A 373 10.40 -13.81 -8.83
N ASN A 374 10.60 -12.49 -8.88
CA ASN A 374 10.66 -11.76 -10.16
C ASN A 374 11.86 -12.22 -11.00
N ASP A 375 11.65 -12.39 -12.32
CA ASP A 375 12.63 -12.84 -13.31
C ASP A 375 13.21 -14.25 -13.04
N VAL A 376 12.54 -15.08 -12.25
CA VAL A 376 12.99 -16.44 -11.91
C VAL A 376 12.37 -17.46 -12.88
N VAL A 377 13.18 -18.45 -13.28
CA VAL A 377 12.73 -19.60 -14.07
C VAL A 377 12.75 -20.84 -13.18
N ILE A 378 11.62 -21.52 -13.06
CA ILE A 378 11.48 -22.77 -12.29
C ILE A 378 11.45 -23.96 -13.25
N GLY A 379 12.42 -24.88 -13.07
CA GLY A 379 12.56 -26.12 -13.82
C GLY A 379 12.03 -27.35 -13.07
N LYS A 380 12.08 -28.52 -13.72
CA LYS A 380 11.70 -29.79 -13.08
C LYS A 380 12.72 -30.16 -11.98
N GLY A 381 12.22 -30.29 -10.75
CA GLY A 381 13.03 -30.73 -9.60
C GLY A 381 13.54 -29.58 -8.71
N GLU A 382 13.07 -28.37 -8.94
CA GLU A 382 13.32 -27.19 -8.08
C GLU A 382 12.13 -26.89 -7.18
#